data_97b3bbd58305174673651f149749f731
#
_entry.id   97b3bbd58305174673651f149749f731
#
_cell.length_a   1.000
_cell.length_b   1.000
_cell.length_c   1.000
_cell.angle_alpha   90.00
_cell.angle_beta   90.00
_cell.angle_gamma   90.00
#
_symmetry.space_group_name_H-M   'P 1'
#
loop_
_entity.id
_entity.type
_entity.pdbx_description
1 polymer ?
#
loop_
_entity_poly.entity_id
_entity_poly.type
_entity_poly.pdbx_seq_one_letter_code
_entity_poly.pdbx_strand_id
1 'polypeptide(L)'
;GTSLKKREEFKRLLRDAELGLFDMVVVKDISRFARNTVDALQSIRKLKSIGINTLVLTANLDSMGDSEFVLTLFSAMAQEESNNLSKRVKWGKKINAEKGRVPQRVFGYDRIDKFTLEINPEEARIVRKIFFLYNEQGLGCRTISMTLNRDNDKTKYGNDWNARGVRRVLVNPLYCGILVNHKYEIEDFLTGKQENKQKED
;
A
#
# COMPACT_ATOMS: atom_id res chain seq x y z
N GLY A 1 0.26 -9.74 8.40
CA GLY A 1 -0.73 -10.29 7.50
C GLY A 1 -2.14 -9.84 7.77
N THR A 2 -2.67 -8.99 6.90
CA THR A 2 -3.99 -8.35 7.03
C THR A 2 -5.09 -9.08 6.26
N SER A 3 -4.86 -10.26 5.67
CA SER A 3 -5.90 -10.97 4.93
C SER A 3 -5.94 -12.47 5.24
N LEU A 4 -7.12 -13.08 5.17
CA LEU A 4 -7.39 -14.52 5.27
C LEU A 4 -6.59 -15.35 4.25
N LYS A 5 -6.20 -14.74 3.11
CA LYS A 5 -5.45 -15.39 2.02
C LYS A 5 -4.11 -16.03 2.43
N LYS A 6 -3.55 -15.67 3.61
CA LYS A 6 -2.25 -16.20 4.10
C LYS A 6 -2.38 -17.17 5.30
N ARG A 7 -3.59 -17.61 5.65
CA ARG A 7 -3.82 -18.51 6.80
C ARG A 7 -4.22 -19.89 6.30
N GLU A 8 -3.26 -20.75 6.11
CA GLU A 8 -3.50 -22.10 5.55
C GLU A 8 -4.40 -22.96 6.45
N GLU A 9 -4.20 -22.91 7.78
CA GLU A 9 -5.04 -23.66 8.73
C GLU A 9 -6.49 -23.18 8.75
N PHE A 10 -6.71 -21.87 8.59
CA PHE A 10 -8.07 -21.33 8.52
C PHE A 10 -8.75 -21.69 7.19
N LYS A 11 -8.02 -21.74 6.10
CA LYS A 11 -8.52 -22.23 4.81
C LYS A 11 -8.84 -23.72 4.87
N ARG A 12 -8.03 -24.50 5.61
CA ARG A 12 -8.30 -25.90 5.88
C ARG A 12 -9.62 -26.08 6.65
N LEU A 13 -9.81 -25.32 7.74
CA LEU A 13 -11.06 -25.32 8.52
C LEU A 13 -12.27 -25.06 7.61
N LEU A 14 -12.21 -24.06 6.70
CA LEU A 14 -13.31 -23.78 5.79
C LEU A 14 -13.55 -24.90 4.76
N ARG A 15 -12.50 -25.55 4.28
CA ARG A 15 -12.64 -26.73 3.38
C ARG A 15 -13.23 -27.94 4.09
N ASP A 16 -12.75 -28.22 5.31
CA ASP A 16 -13.24 -29.32 6.13
C ASP A 16 -14.73 -29.10 6.51
N ALA A 17 -15.12 -27.84 6.71
CA ALA A 17 -16.50 -27.41 6.88
C ALA A 17 -17.37 -27.72 5.64
N GLU A 18 -16.90 -27.37 4.45
CA GLU A 18 -17.58 -27.64 3.18
C GLU A 18 -17.73 -29.15 2.92
N LEU A 19 -16.82 -29.97 3.45
CA LEU A 19 -16.88 -31.43 3.38
C LEU A 19 -17.78 -32.05 4.47
N GLY A 20 -18.37 -31.25 5.38
CA GLY A 20 -19.23 -31.73 6.45
C GLY A 20 -18.50 -32.55 7.51
N LEU A 21 -17.22 -32.31 7.76
CA LEU A 21 -16.42 -33.08 8.71
C LEU A 21 -16.72 -32.72 10.17
N PHE A 22 -17.47 -31.64 10.43
CA PHE A 22 -17.91 -31.21 11.73
C PHE A 22 -19.16 -30.33 11.62
N ASP A 23 -19.93 -30.23 12.73
CA ASP A 23 -21.20 -29.48 12.78
C ASP A 23 -21.08 -28.17 13.54
N MET A 24 -20.01 -27.99 14.31
CA MET A 24 -19.81 -26.82 15.15
C MET A 24 -18.35 -26.36 15.22
N VAL A 25 -18.16 -25.06 15.27
CA VAL A 25 -16.87 -24.42 15.56
C VAL A 25 -16.98 -23.63 16.85
N VAL A 26 -16.15 -23.93 17.83
CA VAL A 26 -16.08 -23.20 19.08
C VAL A 26 -14.82 -22.38 19.14
N VAL A 27 -14.95 -21.08 19.32
CA VAL A 27 -13.81 -20.14 19.43
C VAL A 27 -13.90 -19.36 20.73
N LYS A 28 -12.76 -19.15 21.35
CA LYS A 28 -12.70 -18.39 22.60
C LYS A 28 -13.09 -16.93 22.37
N ASP A 29 -12.59 -16.31 21.28
CA ASP A 29 -12.75 -14.91 21.00
C ASP A 29 -12.73 -14.65 19.47
N ILE A 30 -13.47 -13.66 18.99
CA ILE A 30 -13.52 -13.27 17.56
C ILE A 30 -12.13 -12.96 17.02
N SER A 31 -11.24 -12.35 17.80
CA SER A 31 -9.86 -12.04 17.39
C SER A 31 -9.02 -13.30 17.11
N ARG A 32 -9.39 -14.45 17.69
CA ARG A 32 -8.76 -15.76 17.40
C ARG A 32 -9.28 -16.35 16.11
N PHE A 33 -10.53 -16.09 15.78
CA PHE A 33 -11.15 -16.55 14.55
C PHE A 33 -10.58 -15.83 13.32
N ALA A 34 -10.53 -14.50 13.35
CA ALA A 34 -9.83 -13.71 12.33
C ALA A 34 -9.23 -12.44 12.93
N ARG A 35 -8.22 -11.88 12.25
CA ARG A 35 -7.54 -10.64 12.66
C ARG A 35 -8.34 -9.37 12.36
N ASN A 36 -9.29 -9.47 11.48
CA ASN A 36 -10.20 -8.41 11.06
C ASN A 36 -11.62 -8.89 11.36
N THR A 37 -12.38 -8.05 12.02
CA THR A 37 -13.77 -8.35 12.41
C THR A 37 -14.67 -8.61 11.21
N VAL A 38 -14.45 -7.91 10.08
CA VAL A 38 -15.18 -8.13 8.83
C VAL A 38 -14.94 -9.53 8.29
N ASP A 39 -13.67 -9.95 8.21
CA ASP A 39 -13.29 -11.30 7.75
C ASP A 39 -13.89 -12.40 8.66
N ALA A 40 -13.89 -12.15 9.98
CA ALA A 40 -14.50 -13.07 10.97
C ALA A 40 -15.99 -13.26 10.68
N LEU A 41 -16.71 -12.14 10.54
CA LEU A 41 -18.16 -12.15 10.32
C LEU A 41 -18.55 -12.78 8.98
N GLN A 42 -17.80 -12.50 7.91
CA GLN A 42 -18.01 -13.15 6.61
C GLN A 42 -17.83 -14.67 6.71
N SER A 43 -16.81 -15.10 7.45
CA SER A 43 -16.54 -16.53 7.65
C SER A 43 -17.61 -17.21 8.51
N ILE A 44 -18.10 -16.54 9.57
CA ILE A 44 -19.22 -17.03 10.39
C ILE A 44 -20.49 -17.16 9.55
N ARG A 45 -20.80 -16.14 8.70
CA ARG A 45 -21.95 -16.22 7.78
C ARG A 45 -21.81 -17.35 6.77
N LYS A 46 -20.61 -17.57 6.25
CA LYS A 46 -20.34 -18.68 5.34
C LYS A 46 -20.55 -20.03 6.03
N LEU A 47 -20.05 -20.21 7.25
CA LEU A 47 -20.27 -21.43 8.05
C LEU A 47 -21.77 -21.64 8.33
N LYS A 48 -22.49 -20.59 8.75
CA LYS A 48 -23.93 -20.64 8.94
C LYS A 48 -24.70 -21.05 7.68
N SER A 49 -24.31 -20.55 6.50
CA SER A 49 -24.98 -20.89 5.23
C SER A 49 -24.82 -22.33 4.80
N ILE A 50 -23.80 -23.04 5.31
CA ILE A 50 -23.58 -24.48 5.09
C ILE A 50 -24.02 -25.33 6.31
N GLY A 51 -24.77 -24.75 7.25
CA GLY A 51 -25.37 -25.45 8.40
C GLY A 51 -24.44 -25.67 9.59
N ILE A 52 -23.26 -25.03 9.62
CA ILE A 52 -22.29 -25.18 10.70
C ILE A 52 -22.46 -24.04 11.71
N ASN A 53 -22.69 -24.41 12.97
CA ASN A 53 -22.80 -23.46 14.06
C ASN A 53 -21.43 -22.92 14.49
N THR A 54 -21.35 -21.62 14.79
CA THR A 54 -20.17 -21.01 15.38
C THR A 54 -20.50 -20.40 16.73
N LEU A 55 -19.87 -20.91 17.78
CA LEU A 55 -20.00 -20.41 19.14
C LEU A 55 -18.76 -19.59 19.52
N VAL A 56 -18.96 -18.32 19.89
CA VAL A 56 -17.91 -17.44 20.39
C VAL A 56 -18.10 -17.24 21.91
N LEU A 57 -17.21 -17.83 22.71
CA LEU A 57 -17.38 -17.91 24.16
C LEU A 57 -17.38 -16.55 24.87
N THR A 58 -16.40 -15.68 24.55
CA THR A 58 -16.29 -14.37 25.21
C THR A 58 -17.41 -13.39 24.85
N ALA A 59 -18.02 -13.54 23.69
CA ALA A 59 -19.12 -12.70 23.23
C ALA A 59 -20.49 -13.32 23.48
N ASN A 60 -20.53 -14.55 24.02
CA ASN A 60 -21.75 -15.36 24.16
C ASN A 60 -22.58 -15.36 22.87
N LEU A 61 -21.91 -15.51 21.73
CA LEU A 61 -22.49 -15.41 20.40
C LEU A 61 -22.65 -16.81 19.83
N ASP A 62 -23.89 -17.16 19.51
CA ASP A 62 -24.28 -18.37 18.79
C ASP A 62 -24.78 -18.01 17.42
N SER A 63 -24.10 -18.49 16.36
CA SER A 63 -24.40 -18.09 14.97
C SER A 63 -25.72 -18.63 14.46
N MET A 64 -26.31 -19.68 15.10
CA MET A 64 -27.60 -20.26 14.73
C MET A 64 -28.76 -19.66 15.51
N GLY A 65 -28.52 -19.06 16.69
CA GLY A 65 -29.52 -18.36 17.48
C GLY A 65 -29.92 -16.98 16.94
N ASP A 66 -30.48 -16.13 17.83
CA ASP A 66 -30.95 -14.75 17.50
C ASP A 66 -29.83 -13.76 17.17
N SER A 67 -28.70 -14.25 16.69
CA SER A 67 -27.46 -13.52 16.53
C SER A 67 -27.36 -12.68 15.24
N GLU A 68 -28.38 -12.70 14.35
CA GLU A 68 -28.32 -11.95 13.08
C GLU A 68 -28.20 -10.44 13.32
N PHE A 69 -28.94 -9.91 14.27
CA PHE A 69 -28.84 -8.51 14.67
C PHE A 69 -27.46 -8.20 15.26
N VAL A 70 -26.94 -9.06 16.13
CA VAL A 70 -25.62 -8.93 16.75
C VAL A 70 -24.53 -9.00 15.68
N LEU A 71 -24.60 -9.94 14.73
CA LEU A 71 -23.68 -10.05 13.61
C LEU A 71 -23.73 -8.81 12.71
N THR A 72 -24.92 -8.26 12.47
CA THR A 72 -25.09 -7.02 11.69
C THR A 72 -24.49 -5.83 12.41
N LEU A 73 -24.72 -5.70 13.72
CA LEU A 73 -24.14 -4.63 14.54
C LEU A 73 -22.60 -4.68 14.55
N PHE A 74 -22.01 -5.87 14.79
CA PHE A 74 -20.55 -6.04 14.73
C PHE A 74 -19.99 -5.73 13.33
N SER A 75 -20.71 -6.09 12.26
CA SER A 75 -20.30 -5.76 10.89
C SER A 75 -20.28 -4.25 10.68
N ALA A 76 -21.29 -3.53 11.16
CA ALA A 76 -21.36 -2.08 11.08
C ALA A 76 -20.23 -1.41 11.87
N MET A 77 -19.95 -1.86 13.09
CA MET A 77 -18.85 -1.35 13.92
C MET A 77 -17.48 -1.62 13.28
N ALA A 78 -17.26 -2.81 12.73
CA ALA A 78 -16.01 -3.15 12.03
C ALA A 78 -15.80 -2.29 10.78
N GLN A 79 -16.88 -2.01 10.04
CA GLN A 79 -16.83 -1.12 8.88
C GLN A 79 -16.49 0.30 9.29
N GLU A 80 -17.06 0.79 10.39
CA GLU A 80 -16.79 2.12 10.91
C GLU A 80 -15.34 2.24 11.40
N GLU A 81 -14.80 1.24 12.11
CA GLU A 81 -13.39 1.21 12.53
C GLU A 81 -12.46 1.28 11.33
N SER A 82 -12.72 0.49 10.28
CA SER A 82 -11.95 0.51 9.03
C SER A 82 -11.98 1.89 8.36
N ASN A 83 -13.16 2.52 8.29
CA ASN A 83 -13.32 3.86 7.75
C ASN A 83 -12.56 4.91 8.57
N ASN A 84 -12.63 4.82 9.89
CA ASN A 84 -11.92 5.73 10.80
C ASN A 84 -10.40 5.57 10.69
N LEU A 85 -9.90 4.34 10.57
CA LEU A 85 -8.47 4.08 10.31
C LEU A 85 -8.05 4.70 8.97
N SER A 86 -8.83 4.52 7.91
CA SER A 86 -8.57 5.12 6.59
C SER A 86 -8.50 6.64 6.67
N LYS A 87 -9.46 7.29 7.36
CA LYS A 87 -9.46 8.75 7.58
C LYS A 87 -8.21 9.22 8.33
N ARG A 88 -7.81 8.51 9.40
CA ARG A 88 -6.58 8.85 10.16
C ARG A 88 -5.32 8.74 9.31
N VAL A 89 -5.22 7.69 8.48
CA VAL A 89 -4.07 7.50 7.56
C VAL A 89 -4.04 8.61 6.49
N LYS A 90 -5.19 8.94 5.89
CA LYS A 90 -5.30 10.04 4.91
C LYS A 90 -4.88 11.37 5.54
N TRP A 91 -5.39 11.67 6.73
CA TRP A 91 -5.05 12.89 7.47
C TRP A 91 -3.56 12.96 7.82
N GLY A 92 -2.98 11.87 8.34
CA GLY A 92 -1.54 11.82 8.62
C GLY A 92 -0.66 12.00 7.37
N LYS A 93 -1.07 11.46 6.22
CA LYS A 93 -0.40 11.70 4.94
C LYS A 93 -0.51 13.17 4.51
N LYS A 94 -1.69 13.78 4.65
CA LYS A 94 -1.92 15.19 4.33
C LYS A 94 -1.01 16.11 5.15
N ILE A 95 -1.00 15.96 6.47
CA ILE A 95 -0.12 16.75 7.35
C ILE A 95 1.37 16.59 6.99
N ASN A 96 1.81 15.35 6.74
CA ASN A 96 3.20 15.12 6.35
C ASN A 96 3.55 15.80 5.03
N ALA A 97 2.62 15.85 4.09
CA ALA A 97 2.82 16.52 2.81
C ALA A 97 2.86 18.05 2.96
N GLU A 98 1.96 18.64 3.76
CA GLU A 98 1.94 20.06 4.11
C GLU A 98 3.23 20.49 4.83
N LYS A 99 3.81 19.61 5.64
CA LYS A 99 5.12 19.81 6.29
C LYS A 99 6.31 19.64 5.34
N GLY A 100 6.10 19.42 4.05
CA GLY A 100 7.17 19.27 3.07
C GLY A 100 7.91 17.94 3.16
N ARG A 101 7.19 16.82 3.45
CA ARG A 101 7.83 15.50 3.47
C ARG A 101 8.50 15.19 2.13
N VAL A 102 9.81 14.93 2.19
CA VAL A 102 10.61 14.60 1.02
C VAL A 102 10.43 13.14 0.59
N PRO A 103 10.60 12.83 -0.71
CA PRO A 103 10.59 11.46 -1.21
C PRO A 103 11.61 10.58 -0.50
N GLN A 104 11.30 9.29 -0.37
CA GLN A 104 12.20 8.35 0.30
C GLN A 104 13.49 8.11 -0.50
N ARG A 105 13.41 8.20 -1.82
CA ARG A 105 14.51 7.88 -2.74
C ARG A 105 14.46 8.80 -3.95
N VAL A 106 15.51 9.59 -4.10
CA VAL A 106 15.75 10.45 -5.26
C VAL A 106 17.20 10.27 -5.66
N PHE A 107 17.48 10.05 -6.93
CA PHE A 107 18.85 9.99 -7.44
C PHE A 107 19.49 11.37 -7.34
N GLY A 108 20.73 11.46 -6.92
CA GLY A 108 21.42 12.76 -6.70
C GLY A 108 21.26 13.31 -5.27
N TYR A 109 20.44 12.65 -4.44
CA TYR A 109 20.22 13.08 -3.06
C TYR A 109 20.23 11.90 -2.11
N ASP A 110 20.77 12.13 -0.91
CA ASP A 110 20.62 11.28 0.26
C ASP A 110 19.61 11.86 1.22
N ARG A 111 18.75 11.02 1.75
CA ARG A 111 17.72 11.41 2.69
C ARG A 111 18.22 11.30 4.11
N ILE A 112 18.38 12.42 4.80
CA ILE A 112 18.81 12.48 6.20
C ILE A 112 17.64 12.13 7.12
N ASP A 113 16.50 12.80 6.93
CA ASP A 113 15.28 12.55 7.70
C ASP A 113 14.00 12.61 6.82
N LYS A 114 12.83 12.73 7.44
CA LYS A 114 11.55 12.78 6.71
C LYS A 114 11.35 14.06 5.89
N PHE A 115 12.11 15.10 6.17
CA PHE A 115 11.91 16.45 5.63
C PHE A 115 13.17 17.02 4.97
N THR A 116 14.33 16.36 5.13
CA THR A 116 15.62 16.87 4.69
C THR A 116 16.28 15.94 3.68
N LEU A 117 16.72 16.52 2.58
CA LEU A 117 17.58 15.90 1.58
C LEU A 117 18.94 16.59 1.57
N GLU A 118 20.01 15.83 1.42
CA GLU A 118 21.36 16.30 1.20
C GLU A 118 21.84 15.90 -0.20
N ILE A 119 22.64 16.75 -0.84
CA ILE A 119 23.16 16.44 -2.17
C ILE A 119 24.22 15.33 -2.04
N ASN A 120 24.01 14.24 -2.79
CA ASN A 120 25.04 13.23 -2.98
C ASN A 120 25.94 13.66 -4.14
N PRO A 121 27.23 14.02 -3.91
CA PRO A 121 28.09 14.62 -4.94
C PRO A 121 28.28 13.73 -6.17
N GLU A 122 28.48 12.42 -5.95
CA GLU A 122 28.71 11.45 -7.03
C GLU A 122 27.47 11.30 -7.93
N GLU A 123 26.31 11.11 -7.32
CA GLU A 123 25.06 11.00 -8.07
C GLU A 123 24.67 12.32 -8.73
N ALA A 124 24.90 13.46 -8.06
CA ALA A 124 24.62 14.80 -8.59
C ALA A 124 25.45 15.11 -9.83
N ARG A 125 26.70 14.61 -9.92
CA ARG A 125 27.53 14.69 -11.12
C ARG A 125 26.81 14.03 -12.31
N ILE A 126 26.25 12.85 -12.09
CA ILE A 126 25.54 12.11 -13.14
C ILE A 126 24.23 12.83 -13.52
N VAL A 127 23.50 13.38 -12.55
CA VAL A 127 22.31 14.20 -12.84
C VAL A 127 22.65 15.38 -13.73
N ARG A 128 23.69 16.16 -13.41
CA ARG A 128 24.15 17.29 -14.24
C ARG A 128 24.55 16.83 -15.65
N LYS A 129 25.22 15.68 -15.75
CA LYS A 129 25.58 15.07 -17.03
C LYS A 129 24.35 14.72 -17.87
N ILE A 130 23.31 14.16 -17.27
CA ILE A 130 22.05 13.85 -17.96
C ILE A 130 21.41 15.12 -18.52
N PHE A 131 21.30 16.18 -17.72
CA PHE A 131 20.74 17.45 -18.17
C PHE A 131 21.60 18.12 -19.26
N PHE A 132 22.93 18.08 -19.13
CA PHE A 132 23.84 18.60 -20.15
C PHE A 132 23.68 17.86 -21.48
N LEU A 133 23.69 16.53 -21.49
CA LEU A 133 23.52 15.72 -22.69
C LEU A 133 22.16 15.95 -23.37
N TYR A 134 21.12 16.21 -22.57
CA TYR A 134 19.77 16.46 -23.07
C TYR A 134 19.65 17.90 -23.63
N ASN A 135 20.00 18.90 -22.84
CA ASN A 135 19.77 20.31 -23.17
C ASN A 135 20.78 20.87 -24.18
N GLU A 136 22.07 20.60 -23.98
CA GLU A 136 23.15 21.19 -24.82
C GLU A 136 23.47 20.33 -26.04
N GLN A 137 23.37 19.00 -25.90
CA GLN A 137 23.69 18.10 -27.02
C GLN A 137 22.45 17.55 -27.74
N GLY A 138 21.24 17.83 -27.26
CA GLY A 138 20.00 17.40 -27.89
C GLY A 138 19.79 15.88 -27.95
N LEU A 139 20.47 15.12 -27.06
CA LEU A 139 20.44 13.65 -27.12
C LEU A 139 19.14 13.10 -26.53
N GLY A 140 18.57 12.08 -27.18
CA GLY A 140 17.40 11.36 -26.67
C GLY A 140 17.72 10.47 -25.46
N CYS A 141 16.72 10.20 -24.63
CA CYS A 141 16.88 9.41 -23.40
C CYS A 141 17.57 8.05 -23.60
N ARG A 142 17.35 7.39 -24.75
CA ARG A 142 17.99 6.10 -25.07
C ARG A 142 19.49 6.29 -25.30
N THR A 143 19.89 7.28 -26.08
CA THR A 143 21.30 7.59 -26.35
C THR A 143 22.02 8.00 -25.07
N ILE A 144 21.38 8.84 -24.23
CA ILE A 144 21.92 9.23 -22.92
C ILE A 144 22.15 8.00 -22.04
N SER A 145 21.17 7.07 -21.96
CA SER A 145 21.35 5.86 -21.15
C SER A 145 22.52 5.00 -21.64
N MET A 146 22.72 4.87 -22.94
CA MET A 146 23.86 4.13 -23.51
C MET A 146 25.20 4.84 -23.20
N THR A 147 25.25 6.16 -23.28
CA THR A 147 26.46 6.95 -22.92
C THR A 147 26.82 6.77 -21.45
N LEU A 148 25.84 6.86 -20.54
CA LEU A 148 26.07 6.64 -19.10
C LEU A 148 26.60 5.24 -18.82
N ASN A 149 26.03 4.22 -19.45
CA ASN A 149 26.47 2.83 -19.26
C ASN A 149 27.88 2.58 -19.82
N ARG A 150 28.20 3.16 -20.98
CA ARG A 150 29.56 3.10 -21.54
C ARG A 150 30.58 3.74 -20.62
N ASP A 151 30.21 4.86 -19.97
CA ASP A 151 31.08 5.59 -19.06
C ASP A 151 31.05 4.99 -17.64
N ASN A 152 30.39 3.83 -17.46
CA ASN A 152 30.20 3.11 -16.20
C ASN A 152 29.51 3.92 -15.08
N ASP A 153 28.73 4.94 -15.47
CA ASP A 153 27.88 5.66 -14.54
C ASP A 153 26.67 4.77 -14.17
N LYS A 154 26.50 4.45 -12.89
CA LYS A 154 25.45 3.53 -12.41
C LYS A 154 24.31 4.26 -11.73
N THR A 155 23.16 3.59 -11.66
CA THR A 155 22.02 4.06 -10.86
C THR A 155 22.31 3.90 -9.36
N LYS A 156 21.46 4.46 -8.49
CA LYS A 156 21.58 4.36 -7.01
C LYS A 156 21.72 2.93 -6.48
N TYR A 157 21.32 1.94 -7.25
CA TYR A 157 21.41 0.51 -6.90
C TYR A 157 22.51 -0.25 -7.65
N GLY A 158 23.41 0.45 -8.31
CA GLY A 158 24.49 -0.16 -9.10
C GLY A 158 24.04 -0.76 -10.43
N ASN A 159 22.78 -0.60 -10.83
CA ASN A 159 22.28 -1.10 -12.11
C ASN A 159 22.59 -0.16 -13.27
N ASP A 160 22.49 -0.70 -14.48
CA ASP A 160 22.58 0.07 -15.71
C ASP A 160 21.41 1.03 -15.89
N TRP A 161 21.65 2.13 -16.55
CA TRP A 161 20.64 3.09 -16.97
C TRP A 161 19.81 2.56 -18.14
N ASN A 162 18.53 2.90 -18.14
CA ASN A 162 17.64 2.73 -19.27
C ASN A 162 16.94 4.04 -19.60
N ALA A 163 16.33 4.13 -20.78
CA ALA A 163 15.67 5.35 -21.25
C ALA A 163 14.59 5.88 -20.30
N ARG A 164 13.85 4.96 -19.62
CA ARG A 164 12.83 5.33 -18.63
C ARG A 164 13.47 5.96 -17.38
N GLY A 165 14.61 5.44 -16.95
CA GLY A 165 15.38 5.99 -15.81
C GLY A 165 15.85 7.40 -16.09
N VAL A 166 16.45 7.63 -17.27
CA VAL A 166 16.88 8.97 -17.73
C VAL A 166 15.67 9.92 -17.79
N ARG A 167 14.58 9.51 -18.45
CA ARG A 167 13.38 10.35 -18.52
C ARG A 167 12.84 10.70 -17.13
N ARG A 168 12.88 9.77 -16.17
CA ARG A 168 12.43 10.01 -14.78
C ARG A 168 13.26 11.10 -14.10
N VAL A 169 14.55 11.19 -14.40
CA VAL A 169 15.41 12.29 -13.92
C VAL A 169 14.98 13.60 -14.58
N LEU A 170 14.88 13.65 -15.89
CA LEU A 170 14.59 14.88 -16.65
C LEU A 170 13.23 15.52 -16.30
N VAL A 171 12.19 14.71 -16.02
CA VAL A 171 10.85 15.20 -15.73
C VAL A 171 10.58 15.41 -14.23
N ASN A 172 11.57 15.19 -13.37
CA ASN A 172 11.35 15.33 -11.93
C ASN A 172 11.52 16.78 -11.49
N PRO A 173 10.43 17.46 -11.06
CA PRO A 173 10.47 18.88 -10.69
C PRO A 173 11.35 19.15 -9.46
N LEU A 174 11.72 18.12 -8.69
CA LEU A 174 12.60 18.29 -7.54
C LEU A 174 13.98 18.85 -7.92
N TYR A 175 14.49 18.54 -9.13
CA TYR A 175 15.75 19.10 -9.61
C TYR A 175 15.67 20.59 -9.98
N CYS A 176 14.45 21.12 -10.08
CA CYS A 176 14.18 22.56 -10.20
C CYS A 176 13.82 23.19 -8.82
N GLY A 177 14.01 22.46 -7.73
CA GLY A 177 13.68 22.93 -6.38
C GLY A 177 12.19 22.84 -6.02
N ILE A 178 11.37 22.21 -6.83
CA ILE A 178 9.92 22.08 -6.62
C ILE A 178 9.61 20.71 -6.01
N LEU A 179 9.17 20.70 -4.75
CA LEU A 179 8.72 19.49 -4.07
C LEU A 179 7.23 19.28 -4.32
N VAL A 180 6.88 18.28 -5.11
CA VAL A 180 5.48 17.93 -5.40
C VAL A 180 5.03 16.77 -4.51
N ASN A 181 4.12 17.07 -3.60
CA ASN A 181 3.41 16.10 -2.79
C ASN A 181 1.95 15.96 -3.27
N HIS A 182 1.22 14.94 -2.82
CA HIS A 182 -0.20 14.71 -3.14
C HIS A 182 -0.54 14.56 -4.63
N LYS A 183 0.34 13.97 -5.42
CA LYS A 183 0.05 13.67 -6.85
C LYS A 183 -1.15 12.76 -7.05
N TYR A 184 -1.39 11.85 -6.11
CA TYR A 184 -2.43 10.83 -6.18
C TYR A 184 -3.23 10.81 -4.88
N GLU A 185 -4.54 10.70 -4.98
CA GLU A 185 -5.44 10.40 -3.87
C GLU A 185 -6.02 9.00 -4.04
N ILE A 186 -6.05 8.22 -2.95
CA ILE A 186 -6.72 6.93 -2.96
C ILE A 186 -8.20 7.20 -2.73
N GLU A 187 -9.02 7.03 -3.76
CA GLU A 187 -10.46 7.24 -3.72
C GLU A 187 -11.11 6.19 -2.81
N ASP A 188 -10.77 4.94 -3.02
CA ASP A 188 -11.28 3.82 -2.23
C ASP A 188 -10.13 2.96 -1.70
N PHE A 189 -10.08 2.81 -0.37
CA PHE A 189 -9.05 2.01 0.30
C PHE A 189 -9.18 0.50 0.03
N LEU A 190 -10.39 0.01 -0.21
CA LEU A 190 -10.67 -1.42 -0.42
C LEU A 190 -10.22 -1.88 -1.81
N THR A 191 -10.46 -1.06 -2.82
CA THR A 191 -10.09 -1.36 -4.22
C THR A 191 -8.70 -0.85 -4.58
N GLY A 192 -8.16 0.10 -3.80
CA GLY A 192 -6.88 0.74 -4.08
C GLY A 192 -6.92 1.70 -5.28
N LYS A 193 -8.11 2.07 -5.76
CA LYS A 193 -8.28 2.98 -6.89
C LYS A 193 -7.68 4.34 -6.58
N GLN A 194 -6.77 4.81 -7.44
CA GLN A 194 -6.06 6.07 -7.29
C GLN A 194 -6.54 7.07 -8.34
N GLU A 195 -6.78 8.28 -7.91
CA GLU A 195 -7.07 9.42 -8.78
C GLU A 195 -5.88 10.38 -8.83
N ASN A 196 -5.58 10.89 -10.04
CA ASN A 196 -4.49 11.85 -10.23
C ASN A 196 -5.05 13.27 -10.17
N LYS A 197 -4.72 14.01 -9.10
CA LYS A 197 -5.16 15.39 -8.89
C LYS A 197 -4.50 16.45 -9.81
N GLN A 198 -3.47 16.07 -10.57
CA GLN A 198 -2.78 17.00 -11.50
C GLN A 198 -3.43 17.07 -12.89
N LYS A 199 -4.64 16.53 -13.08
CA LYS A 199 -5.36 16.59 -14.38
C LYS A 199 -6.39 17.72 -14.47
N GLU A 200 -6.45 18.59 -13.48
CA GLU A 200 -7.27 19.80 -13.53
C GLU A 200 -6.35 21.02 -13.69
N ASP A 201 -5.84 21.24 -14.91
CA ASP A 201 -5.42 22.53 -15.45
C ASP A 201 -5.21 22.40 -16.97
#